data_5b66ed7b5b75cb925a02192fff51f7ba
#
_entry.id   5b66ed7b5b75cb925a02192fff51f7ba
#
_cell.length_a   1.000
_cell.length_b   1.000
_cell.length_c   1.000
_cell.angle_alpha   90.00
_cell.angle_beta   90.00
_cell.angle_gamma   90.00
#
_symmetry.space_group_name_H-M   'P 1'
#
loop_
_entity.id
_entity.type
_entity.pdbx_description
1 polymer ?
#
loop_
_entity_poly.entity_id
_entity_poly.type
_entity_poly.pdbx_seq_one_letter_code
_entity_poly.pdbx_strand_id
1 'polypeptide(L)'
;MLNSHARFMIFRLLGGSTFVIFALAVSTALRAADIVGTVTLVGTPPAEIPITPIMSDPYCGSLYQTAPTTHFYVVGTNGGFGDVVVSLKDANTNEITGKSTGASMAPAVLDQKGCLYSPQIFTLETGQTLLVRNSDNCIHNVHTTSKVGNPEHNDAQAPGAADLSYSFPKPEMFMKFQCDVHPWMFAWASIFDNPYYCLSGPDGKFVIKNVPPGNYTVVADHRKLGEQVQPVEVADKDVTVNFTFHVK
;
A
#
# COMPACT_ATOMS: atom_id res chain seq x y z
N MET A 1 -98.15 24.99 -29.39
CA MET A 1 -98.14 25.44 -28.00
C MET A 1 -96.79 24.96 -27.41
N LEU A 2 -96.17 25.81 -26.68
CA LEU A 2 -94.91 25.69 -25.95
C LEU A 2 -93.64 25.95 -26.69
N ASN A 3 -93.16 27.17 -26.54
CA ASN A 3 -91.84 27.64 -26.81
C ASN A 3 -90.87 27.19 -25.69
N SER A 4 -89.67 26.72 -26.12
CA SER A 4 -88.59 26.50 -25.21
C SER A 4 -87.36 27.27 -25.72
N HIS A 5 -86.98 28.32 -24.94
CA HIS A 5 -85.80 29.13 -25.22
C HIS A 5 -84.61 28.42 -24.57
N ALA A 6 -83.66 27.98 -25.39
CA ALA A 6 -82.35 27.51 -24.93
C ALA A 6 -81.40 28.70 -24.78
N ARG A 7 -80.92 28.97 -23.57
CA ARG A 7 -79.86 29.94 -23.30
C ARG A 7 -78.55 29.25 -23.38
N PHE A 8 -77.70 29.68 -24.32
CA PHE A 8 -76.31 29.32 -24.40
C PHE A 8 -75.51 30.05 -23.33
N MET A 9 -74.87 29.28 -22.46
CA MET A 9 -73.93 29.81 -21.46
C MET A 9 -72.49 29.57 -21.97
N ILE A 10 -71.77 30.65 -22.32
CA ILE A 10 -70.40 30.61 -22.74
C ILE A 10 -69.53 30.53 -21.51
N PHE A 11 -68.91 29.36 -21.30
CA PHE A 11 -67.79 29.17 -20.33
C PHE A 11 -66.50 29.63 -20.95
N ARG A 12 -65.93 30.71 -20.45
CA ARG A 12 -64.54 31.11 -20.71
C ARG A 12 -63.64 30.21 -19.86
N LEU A 13 -62.89 29.32 -20.48
CA LEU A 13 -61.75 28.63 -19.88
C LEU A 13 -60.57 29.61 -19.79
N LEU A 14 -60.23 30.03 -18.60
CA LEU A 14 -58.93 30.65 -18.30
C LEU A 14 -57.89 29.55 -18.21
N GLY A 15 -57.07 29.40 -19.28
CA GLY A 15 -55.94 28.50 -19.30
C GLY A 15 -54.80 29.06 -18.47
N GLY A 16 -54.66 28.59 -17.25
CA GLY A 16 -53.49 28.81 -16.42
C GLY A 16 -52.39 27.82 -16.82
N SER A 17 -51.39 28.26 -17.59
CA SER A 17 -50.17 27.46 -17.84
C SER A 17 -49.33 27.39 -16.58
N THR A 18 -49.40 26.29 -15.88
CA THR A 18 -48.48 25.99 -14.76
C THR A 18 -47.14 25.60 -15.34
N PHE A 19 -46.19 26.52 -15.30
CA PHE A 19 -44.77 26.21 -15.61
C PHE A 19 -44.22 25.40 -14.47
N VAL A 20 -44.07 24.07 -14.67
CA VAL A 20 -43.32 23.22 -13.74
C VAL A 20 -41.82 23.40 -14.07
N ILE A 21 -41.11 24.16 -13.24
CA ILE A 21 -39.67 24.29 -13.30
C ILE A 21 -39.08 23.00 -12.75
N PHE A 22 -38.64 22.12 -13.64
CA PHE A 22 -37.82 20.98 -13.27
C PHE A 22 -36.41 21.48 -12.91
N ALA A 23 -36.14 21.64 -11.60
CA ALA A 23 -34.77 21.87 -11.14
C ALA A 23 -33.97 20.59 -11.37
N LEU A 24 -33.14 20.55 -12.42
CA LEU A 24 -32.10 19.52 -12.54
C LEU A 24 -31.12 19.73 -11.38
N ALA A 25 -31.23 18.90 -10.36
CA ALA A 25 -30.15 18.73 -9.39
C ALA A 25 -28.97 18.10 -10.10
N VAL A 26 -27.99 18.90 -10.50
CA VAL A 26 -26.69 18.41 -10.96
C VAL A 26 -26.01 17.81 -9.73
N SER A 27 -26.15 16.50 -9.56
CA SER A 27 -25.37 15.73 -8.60
C SER A 27 -23.92 15.76 -9.10
N THR A 28 -23.09 16.63 -8.55
CA THR A 28 -21.64 16.55 -8.71
C THR A 28 -21.20 15.29 -7.98
N ALA A 29 -20.99 14.21 -8.73
CA ALA A 29 -20.33 13.04 -8.18
C ALA A 29 -18.95 13.50 -7.68
N LEU A 30 -18.72 13.44 -6.37
CA LEU A 30 -17.39 13.65 -5.82
C LEU A 30 -16.46 12.60 -6.42
N ARG A 31 -15.39 13.07 -7.09
CA ARG A 31 -14.38 12.18 -7.70
C ARG A 31 -13.37 11.78 -6.64
N ALA A 32 -12.94 10.53 -6.70
CA ALA A 32 -11.77 10.10 -5.98
C ALA A 32 -10.54 10.89 -6.46
N ALA A 33 -9.63 11.20 -5.54
CA ALA A 33 -8.42 11.96 -5.79
C ALA A 33 -7.19 11.17 -5.31
N ASP A 34 -6.01 11.55 -5.78
CA ASP A 34 -4.78 10.93 -5.33
C ASP A 34 -4.19 11.72 -4.16
N ILE A 35 -3.59 11.02 -3.20
CA ILE A 35 -2.73 11.62 -2.19
C ILE A 35 -1.29 11.39 -2.66
N VAL A 36 -0.59 12.49 -2.95
CA VAL A 36 0.78 12.48 -3.43
C VAL A 36 1.71 13.11 -2.41
N GLY A 37 2.97 12.74 -2.41
CA GLY A 37 3.90 13.40 -1.51
C GLY A 37 5.32 12.89 -1.61
N THR A 38 6.15 13.42 -0.71
CA THR A 38 7.54 13.06 -0.59
C THR A 38 7.88 12.78 0.87
N VAL A 39 8.58 11.68 1.11
CA VAL A 39 9.22 11.38 2.39
C VAL A 39 10.68 11.77 2.28
N THR A 40 11.18 12.53 3.25
CA THR A 40 12.59 12.96 3.31
C THR A 40 13.23 12.50 4.61
N LEU A 41 14.54 12.26 4.57
CA LEU A 41 15.36 12.00 5.74
C LEU A 41 16.30 13.19 5.97
N VAL A 42 16.33 13.69 7.19
CA VAL A 42 17.24 14.76 7.65
C VAL A 42 18.20 14.17 8.68
N GLY A 43 19.46 14.54 8.54
CA GLY A 43 20.57 14.00 9.33
C GLY A 43 21.33 12.90 8.58
N THR A 44 22.38 12.39 9.19
CA THR A 44 23.17 11.29 8.63
C THR A 44 22.71 9.98 9.24
N PRO A 45 22.12 9.05 8.46
CA PRO A 45 21.71 7.76 8.99
C PRO A 45 22.93 6.98 9.50
N PRO A 46 22.74 6.06 10.47
CA PRO A 46 23.77 5.11 10.83
C PRO A 46 24.30 4.39 9.59
N ALA A 47 25.60 4.11 9.57
CA ALA A 47 26.19 3.36 8.48
C ALA A 47 25.52 2.00 8.34
N GLU A 48 25.28 1.58 7.10
CA GLU A 48 24.79 0.25 6.82
C GLU A 48 25.79 -0.80 7.25
N ILE A 49 25.30 -1.89 7.83
CA ILE A 49 26.13 -2.92 8.44
C ILE A 49 26.59 -3.93 7.38
N PRO A 50 27.90 -4.17 7.19
CA PRO A 50 28.36 -5.24 6.30
C PRO A 50 27.88 -6.61 6.79
N ILE A 51 27.30 -7.38 5.89
CA ILE A 51 26.81 -8.75 6.15
C ILE A 51 28.00 -9.71 6.00
N THR A 52 28.97 -9.62 6.89
CA THR A 52 30.22 -10.40 6.81
C THR A 52 30.02 -11.91 6.85
N PRO A 53 29.02 -12.50 7.55
CA PRO A 53 28.83 -13.95 7.55
C PRO A 53 28.60 -14.55 6.15
N ILE A 54 28.04 -13.78 5.21
CA ILE A 54 27.79 -14.23 3.83
C ILE A 54 29.09 -14.66 3.13
N MET A 55 30.21 -13.97 3.45
CA MET A 55 31.52 -14.24 2.85
C MET A 55 32.11 -15.59 3.27
N SER A 56 31.63 -16.17 4.35
CA SER A 56 32.12 -17.48 4.87
C SER A 56 31.33 -18.67 4.27
N ASP A 57 30.20 -18.41 3.63
CA ASP A 57 29.45 -19.45 2.93
C ASP A 57 30.08 -19.73 1.57
N PRO A 58 30.33 -21.01 1.19
CA PRO A 58 31.03 -21.36 -0.04
C PRO A 58 30.33 -20.87 -1.32
N TYR A 59 29.00 -20.92 -1.36
CA TYR A 59 28.22 -20.44 -2.51
C TYR A 59 27.97 -18.93 -2.42
N CYS A 60 27.34 -18.48 -1.35
CA CYS A 60 26.95 -17.10 -1.19
C CYS A 60 28.16 -16.15 -1.24
N GLY A 61 29.25 -16.50 -0.56
CA GLY A 61 30.48 -15.72 -0.56
C GLY A 61 31.13 -15.60 -1.95
N SER A 62 30.99 -16.62 -2.79
CA SER A 62 31.50 -16.57 -4.16
C SER A 62 30.84 -15.56 -5.08
N LEU A 63 29.62 -15.07 -4.69
CA LEU A 63 28.86 -14.08 -5.44
C LEU A 63 29.36 -12.65 -5.22
N TYR A 64 30.21 -12.41 -4.22
CA TYR A 64 30.61 -11.09 -3.78
C TYR A 64 32.13 -10.93 -3.71
N GLN A 65 32.62 -9.77 -4.14
CA GLN A 65 34.00 -9.36 -3.88
C GLN A 65 34.18 -8.77 -2.49
N THR A 66 33.15 -8.10 -2.01
CA THR A 66 33.05 -7.50 -0.66
C THR A 66 31.68 -7.81 -0.09
N ALA A 67 31.59 -7.93 1.23
CA ALA A 67 30.32 -8.20 1.88
C ALA A 67 29.26 -7.14 1.49
N PRO A 68 28.06 -7.56 1.05
CA PRO A 68 26.96 -6.62 0.88
C PRO A 68 26.57 -6.03 2.24
N THR A 69 25.83 -4.92 2.23
CA THR A 69 25.38 -4.27 3.44
C THR A 69 23.88 -4.47 3.67
N THR A 70 23.44 -4.25 4.89
CA THR A 70 22.02 -4.06 5.17
C THR A 70 21.49 -2.83 4.41
N HIS A 71 20.24 -2.83 4.03
CA HIS A 71 19.59 -1.68 3.39
C HIS A 71 18.48 -1.17 4.32
N PHE A 72 18.88 -0.72 5.52
CA PHE A 72 17.93 -0.23 6.51
C PHE A 72 17.47 1.20 6.22
N TYR A 73 18.30 1.98 5.50
CA TYR A 73 18.03 3.38 5.18
C TYR A 73 18.28 3.62 3.68
N VAL A 74 17.22 3.56 2.90
CA VAL A 74 17.29 3.85 1.46
C VAL A 74 17.17 5.35 1.24
N VAL A 75 18.31 6.03 1.10
CA VAL A 75 18.34 7.49 0.95
C VAL A 75 18.81 7.87 -0.44
N GLY A 76 17.97 8.56 -1.18
CA GLY A 76 18.28 9.11 -2.49
C GLY A 76 19.14 10.38 -2.45
N THR A 77 19.61 10.82 -3.61
CA THR A 77 20.57 11.92 -3.75
C THR A 77 20.11 13.27 -3.20
N ASN A 78 18.80 13.49 -3.09
CA ASN A 78 18.21 14.73 -2.59
C ASN A 78 17.56 14.57 -1.20
N GLY A 79 18.00 13.57 -0.43
CA GLY A 79 17.41 13.27 0.87
C GLY A 79 16.05 12.58 0.79
N GLY A 80 15.61 12.18 -0.40
CA GLY A 80 14.42 11.33 -0.56
C GLY A 80 14.61 10.04 0.22
N PHE A 81 13.57 9.59 0.94
CA PHE A 81 13.64 8.46 1.84
C PHE A 81 12.72 7.35 1.37
N GLY A 82 13.32 6.28 0.86
CA GLY A 82 12.65 5.08 0.37
C GLY A 82 12.30 4.08 1.44
N ASP A 83 11.57 3.03 1.04
CA ASP A 83 11.13 1.93 1.90
C ASP A 83 10.29 2.36 3.12
N VAL A 84 9.65 3.54 3.01
CA VAL A 84 8.65 3.99 3.98
C VAL A 84 7.28 3.53 3.51
N VAL A 85 6.58 2.79 4.36
CA VAL A 85 5.21 2.36 4.11
C VAL A 85 4.28 3.52 4.40
N VAL A 86 3.54 3.97 3.38
CA VAL A 86 2.57 5.05 3.52
C VAL A 86 1.17 4.47 3.35
N SER A 87 0.29 4.73 4.31
CA SER A 87 -1.07 4.17 4.33
C SER A 87 -2.07 5.17 4.88
N LEU A 88 -3.37 4.88 4.70
CA LEU A 88 -4.45 5.67 5.25
C LEU A 88 -5.14 4.97 6.41
N LYS A 89 -5.60 5.79 7.36
CA LYS A 89 -6.60 5.42 8.37
C LYS A 89 -7.75 6.45 8.28
N ASP A 90 -8.97 6.01 8.52
CA ASP A 90 -10.09 6.95 8.71
C ASP A 90 -9.84 7.79 9.97
N ALA A 91 -10.10 9.11 9.88
CA ALA A 91 -9.78 10.04 10.96
C ALA A 91 -10.59 9.79 12.26
N ASN A 92 -11.76 9.14 12.16
CA ASN A 92 -12.67 8.94 13.28
C ASN A 92 -12.59 7.53 13.85
N THR A 93 -12.39 6.53 12.99
CA THR A 93 -12.47 5.11 13.36
C THR A 93 -11.10 4.44 13.42
N ASN A 94 -10.04 5.07 12.92
CA ASN A 94 -8.72 4.49 12.65
C ASN A 94 -8.74 3.29 11.68
N GLU A 95 -9.90 2.96 11.13
CA GLU A 95 -10.08 1.91 10.13
C GLU A 95 -10.51 2.56 8.82
N ILE A 96 -10.16 1.98 7.70
CA ILE A 96 -10.65 2.40 6.39
C ILE A 96 -11.77 1.47 5.95
N THR A 97 -12.87 2.05 5.48
CA THR A 97 -13.95 1.33 4.84
C THR A 97 -13.61 0.99 3.38
N GLY A 98 -12.52 0.32 3.18
CA GLY A 98 -12.14 -0.29 1.92
C GLY A 98 -12.12 -1.80 2.08
N LYS A 99 -12.50 -2.54 1.06
CA LYS A 99 -12.29 -3.99 1.05
C LYS A 99 -11.03 -4.28 0.25
N SER A 100 -10.21 -5.16 0.80
CA SER A 100 -9.08 -5.72 0.07
C SER A 100 -9.55 -6.31 -1.26
N THR A 101 -8.79 -6.02 -2.30
CA THR A 101 -8.91 -6.63 -3.64
C THR A 101 -7.82 -7.67 -3.87
N GLY A 102 -7.07 -8.02 -2.84
CA GLY A 102 -5.86 -8.83 -2.91
C GLY A 102 -6.03 -10.16 -3.63
N ALA A 103 -7.18 -10.86 -3.43
CA ALA A 103 -7.45 -12.12 -4.11
C ALA A 103 -7.53 -11.99 -5.66
N SER A 104 -7.79 -10.80 -6.19
CA SER A 104 -7.84 -10.52 -7.63
C SER A 104 -6.61 -9.79 -8.16
N MET A 105 -5.67 -9.41 -7.28
CA MET A 105 -4.43 -8.76 -7.67
C MET A 105 -3.46 -9.74 -8.33
N ALA A 106 -2.58 -9.21 -9.17
CA ALA A 106 -1.43 -9.97 -9.63
C ALA A 106 -0.60 -10.44 -8.44
N PRO A 107 -0.01 -11.65 -8.50
CA PRO A 107 0.88 -12.11 -7.46
C PRO A 107 2.05 -11.15 -7.22
N ALA A 108 2.37 -10.90 -5.97
CA ALA A 108 3.64 -10.29 -5.60
C ALA A 108 4.75 -11.35 -5.62
N VAL A 109 5.99 -10.92 -5.79
CA VAL A 109 7.15 -11.83 -5.83
C VAL A 109 8.17 -11.40 -4.79
N LEU A 110 8.60 -12.35 -3.96
CA LEU A 110 9.76 -12.26 -3.10
C LEU A 110 10.83 -13.22 -3.65
N ASP A 111 11.93 -12.68 -4.13
CA ASP A 111 13.00 -13.48 -4.73
C ASP A 111 14.17 -13.70 -3.73
N GLN A 112 14.67 -14.92 -3.68
CA GLN A 112 15.88 -15.29 -2.97
C GLN A 112 17.00 -15.27 -4.01
N LYS A 113 17.74 -14.18 -4.04
CA LYS A 113 18.77 -13.93 -5.06
C LYS A 113 20.01 -13.29 -4.45
N GLY A 114 21.15 -13.85 -4.74
CA GLY A 114 22.41 -13.43 -4.14
C GLY A 114 22.45 -13.73 -2.64
N CYS A 115 21.76 -14.78 -2.19
CA CYS A 115 21.60 -15.12 -0.78
C CYS A 115 21.03 -13.97 0.06
N LEU A 116 20.11 -13.20 -0.53
CA LEU A 116 19.34 -12.15 0.11
C LEU A 116 17.87 -12.26 -0.35
N TYR A 117 16.95 -11.75 0.45
CA TYR A 117 15.57 -11.52 0.00
C TYR A 117 15.45 -10.20 -0.75
N SER A 118 14.78 -10.21 -1.90
CA SER A 118 14.49 -9.02 -2.70
C SER A 118 13.02 -9.00 -3.17
N PRO A 119 12.26 -7.92 -2.92
CA PRO A 119 12.64 -6.74 -2.14
C PRO A 119 12.72 -7.02 -0.63
N GLN A 120 13.45 -6.20 0.11
CA GLN A 120 13.61 -6.35 1.56
C GLN A 120 12.39 -5.80 2.34
N ILE A 121 11.78 -4.75 1.82
CA ILE A 121 10.51 -4.19 2.32
C ILE A 121 9.51 -4.24 1.17
N PHE A 122 8.31 -4.76 1.45
CA PHE A 122 7.25 -4.84 0.45
C PHE A 122 5.87 -4.79 1.09
N THR A 123 4.86 -4.59 0.26
CA THR A 123 3.47 -4.50 0.68
C THR A 123 2.62 -5.55 -0.01
N LEU A 124 1.59 -6.00 0.66
CA LEU A 124 0.58 -6.95 0.18
C LEU A 124 -0.81 -6.48 0.56
N GLU A 125 -1.82 -6.96 -0.16
CA GLU A 125 -3.18 -6.96 0.37
C GLU A 125 -3.56 -8.32 0.95
N THR A 126 -4.47 -8.32 1.92
CA THR A 126 -5.03 -9.56 2.46
C THR A 126 -5.62 -10.42 1.33
N GLY A 127 -5.26 -11.70 1.31
CA GLY A 127 -5.68 -12.63 0.26
C GLY A 127 -4.87 -12.55 -1.05
N GLN A 128 -3.96 -11.57 -1.21
CA GLN A 128 -3.06 -11.54 -2.37
C GLN A 128 -2.08 -12.71 -2.34
N THR A 129 -1.84 -13.30 -3.50
CA THR A 129 -0.83 -14.34 -3.63
C THR A 129 0.57 -13.73 -3.57
N LEU A 130 1.42 -14.25 -2.68
CA LEU A 130 2.85 -14.03 -2.66
C LEU A 130 3.54 -15.27 -3.23
N LEU A 131 4.27 -15.10 -4.33
CA LEU A 131 5.16 -16.12 -4.86
C LEU A 131 6.56 -15.90 -4.28
N VAL A 132 7.13 -16.94 -3.67
CA VAL A 132 8.52 -16.90 -3.23
C VAL A 132 9.36 -17.76 -4.16
N ARG A 133 10.33 -17.13 -4.80
CA ARG A 133 11.21 -17.74 -5.80
C ARG A 133 12.59 -17.95 -5.22
N ASN A 134 13.25 -19.05 -5.61
CA ASN A 134 14.67 -19.24 -5.37
C ASN A 134 15.44 -19.11 -6.71
N SER A 135 16.10 -17.98 -6.91
CA SER A 135 16.94 -17.71 -8.09
C SER A 135 18.42 -18.05 -7.87
N ASP A 136 18.78 -18.54 -6.69
CA ASP A 136 20.13 -18.97 -6.36
C ASP A 136 20.35 -20.47 -6.61
N ASN A 137 21.61 -20.86 -6.79
CA ASN A 137 21.97 -22.27 -6.94
C ASN A 137 22.37 -22.90 -5.59
N CYS A 138 21.71 -22.53 -4.52
CA CYS A 138 21.82 -23.13 -3.20
C CYS A 138 20.44 -23.26 -2.56
N ILE A 139 20.35 -24.05 -1.50
CA ILE A 139 19.11 -24.21 -0.75
C ILE A 139 18.88 -22.99 0.14
N HIS A 140 17.64 -22.50 0.14
CA HIS A 140 17.15 -21.53 1.11
C HIS A 140 15.94 -22.08 1.83
N ASN A 141 15.44 -21.35 2.84
CA ASN A 141 14.11 -21.61 3.36
C ASN A 141 13.36 -20.31 3.62
N VAL A 142 12.05 -20.39 3.69
CA VAL A 142 11.20 -19.25 3.99
C VAL A 142 10.48 -19.50 5.30
N HIS A 143 10.93 -18.82 6.34
CA HIS A 143 10.32 -18.87 7.65
C HIS A 143 9.62 -17.55 7.95
N THR A 144 8.28 -17.57 8.05
CA THR A 144 7.47 -16.39 8.35
C THR A 144 7.11 -16.37 9.84
N THR A 145 7.08 -15.17 10.43
CA THR A 145 6.67 -14.98 11.82
C THR A 145 5.61 -13.88 11.88
N SER A 146 4.41 -14.23 12.34
CA SER A 146 3.29 -13.32 12.49
C SER A 146 3.08 -12.92 13.95
N LYS A 147 2.69 -11.65 14.17
CA LYS A 147 2.29 -11.11 15.47
C LYS A 147 0.77 -11.12 15.67
N VAL A 148 0.01 -11.29 14.58
CA VAL A 148 -1.46 -11.20 14.61
C VAL A 148 -2.14 -12.54 14.28
N GLY A 149 -1.33 -13.61 14.10
CA GLY A 149 -1.81 -14.96 13.80
C GLY A 149 -2.18 -15.14 12.33
N ASN A 150 -1.41 -14.57 11.40
CA ASN A 150 -1.36 -15.03 10.02
C ASN A 150 -0.71 -16.43 9.99
N PRO A 151 -0.99 -17.25 8.94
CA PRO A 151 -0.32 -18.54 8.78
C PRO A 151 1.21 -18.40 8.83
N GLU A 152 1.84 -19.22 9.65
CA GLU A 152 3.30 -19.32 9.69
C GLU A 152 3.76 -20.44 8.75
N HIS A 153 4.82 -20.16 8.00
CA HIS A 153 5.44 -21.06 7.05
C HIS A 153 6.90 -21.29 7.47
N ASN A 154 7.40 -22.48 7.24
CA ASN A 154 8.83 -22.80 7.37
C ASN A 154 9.17 -23.85 6.33
N ASP A 155 9.35 -23.39 5.08
CA ASP A 155 9.46 -24.23 3.92
C ASP A 155 10.84 -24.12 3.28
N ALA A 156 11.54 -25.25 3.10
CA ALA A 156 12.80 -25.30 2.37
C ALA A 156 12.53 -25.21 0.86
N GLN A 157 13.38 -24.47 0.14
CA GLN A 157 13.31 -24.32 -1.31
C GLN A 157 14.67 -24.61 -1.94
N ALA A 158 14.75 -25.74 -2.64
CA ALA A 158 15.94 -26.15 -3.35
C ALA A 158 16.20 -25.31 -4.62
N PRO A 159 17.43 -25.28 -5.15
CA PRO A 159 17.71 -24.69 -6.46
C PRO A 159 16.79 -25.23 -7.54
N GLY A 160 16.21 -24.33 -8.36
CA GLY A 160 15.33 -24.69 -9.46
C GLY A 160 13.97 -25.29 -9.05
N ALA A 161 13.63 -25.29 -7.75
CA ALA A 161 12.30 -25.68 -7.30
C ALA A 161 11.24 -24.67 -7.81
N ALA A 162 10.00 -25.13 -7.91
CA ALA A 162 8.87 -24.24 -8.20
C ALA A 162 8.71 -23.16 -7.13
N ASP A 163 8.14 -22.01 -7.52
CA ASP A 163 7.82 -20.95 -6.60
C ASP A 163 6.90 -21.47 -5.49
N LEU A 164 7.18 -21.11 -4.23
CA LEU A 164 6.27 -21.32 -3.11
C LEU A 164 5.14 -20.28 -3.22
N SER A 165 3.95 -20.64 -2.77
CA SER A 165 2.78 -19.77 -2.88
C SER A 165 2.12 -19.59 -1.51
N TYR A 166 2.09 -18.36 -1.05
CA TYR A 166 1.50 -17.98 0.24
C TYR A 166 0.39 -16.95 0.08
N SER A 167 -0.46 -16.84 1.10
CA SER A 167 -1.47 -15.81 1.21
C SER A 167 -1.76 -15.55 2.70
N PHE A 168 -1.97 -14.29 3.05
CA PHE A 168 -2.15 -13.87 4.44
C PHE A 168 -3.50 -13.16 4.61
N PRO A 169 -4.40 -13.69 5.46
CA PRO A 169 -5.77 -13.18 5.59
C PRO A 169 -5.91 -11.97 6.54
N LYS A 170 -4.88 -11.63 7.32
CA LYS A 170 -4.97 -10.57 8.33
C LYS A 170 -4.01 -9.42 8.03
N PRO A 171 -4.44 -8.15 8.21
CA PRO A 171 -3.53 -7.01 8.10
C PRO A 171 -2.45 -7.08 9.18
N GLU A 172 -1.22 -6.79 8.80
CA GLU A 172 -0.07 -6.81 9.69
C GLU A 172 1.05 -5.90 9.19
N MET A 173 1.59 -5.06 10.07
CA MET A 173 2.74 -4.23 9.73
C MET A 173 4.05 -4.99 9.99
N PHE A 174 4.92 -4.97 8.98
CA PHE A 174 6.27 -5.55 9.05
C PHE A 174 6.31 -7.00 9.54
N MET A 175 5.44 -7.85 8.99
CA MET A 175 5.53 -9.31 9.17
C MET A 175 6.89 -9.80 8.70
N LYS A 176 7.58 -10.58 9.52
CA LYS A 176 8.96 -10.99 9.26
C LYS A 176 9.03 -12.22 8.36
N PHE A 177 9.94 -12.17 7.40
CA PHE A 177 10.44 -13.32 6.62
C PHE A 177 11.91 -13.49 6.94
N GLN A 178 12.36 -14.71 7.18
CA GLN A 178 13.77 -15.04 7.42
C GLN A 178 14.12 -16.36 6.78
N CYS A 179 15.42 -16.59 6.56
CA CYS A 179 15.97 -17.88 6.19
C CYS A 179 16.69 -18.46 7.41
N ASP A 180 16.34 -19.69 7.80
CA ASP A 180 16.99 -20.37 8.94
C ASP A 180 18.35 -20.99 8.54
N VAL A 181 18.56 -21.20 7.22
CA VAL A 181 19.87 -21.67 6.68
C VAL A 181 20.87 -20.53 6.62
N HIS A 182 20.41 -19.32 6.24
CA HIS A 182 21.23 -18.13 6.08
C HIS A 182 20.70 -17.00 6.98
N PRO A 183 21.12 -16.91 8.24
CA PRO A 183 20.51 -16.03 9.23
C PRO A 183 20.57 -14.53 8.92
N TRP A 184 21.36 -14.14 7.94
CA TRP A 184 21.43 -12.75 7.44
C TRP A 184 20.35 -12.41 6.43
N MET A 185 19.61 -13.41 5.89
CA MET A 185 18.51 -13.17 4.96
C MET A 185 17.22 -12.85 5.71
N PHE A 186 16.70 -11.67 5.49
CA PHE A 186 15.42 -11.24 6.05
C PHE A 186 14.72 -10.24 5.14
N ALA A 187 13.38 -10.24 5.21
CA ALA A 187 12.51 -9.25 4.59
C ALA A 187 11.29 -8.98 5.49
N TRP A 188 10.54 -7.93 5.17
CA TRP A 188 9.34 -7.57 5.91
C TRP A 188 8.21 -7.18 4.95
N ALA A 189 7.03 -7.79 5.16
CA ALA A 189 5.81 -7.44 4.46
C ALA A 189 4.89 -6.61 5.35
N SER A 190 4.35 -5.53 4.80
CA SER A 190 3.20 -4.85 5.39
C SER A 190 1.95 -5.24 4.62
N ILE A 191 0.96 -5.81 5.32
CA ILE A 191 -0.24 -6.42 4.74
C ILE A 191 -1.43 -5.54 5.09
N PHE A 192 -2.20 -5.14 4.08
CA PHE A 192 -3.35 -4.24 4.22
C PHE A 192 -4.64 -4.94 3.81
N ASP A 193 -5.75 -4.56 4.44
CA ASP A 193 -7.09 -5.03 4.08
C ASP A 193 -7.86 -4.06 3.17
N ASN A 194 -7.14 -3.08 2.63
CA ASN A 194 -7.66 -2.04 1.76
C ASN A 194 -6.59 -1.61 0.73
N PRO A 195 -6.96 -0.93 -0.38
CA PRO A 195 -6.02 -0.54 -1.44
C PRO A 195 -5.30 0.81 -1.19
N TYR A 196 -5.49 1.45 -0.04
CA TYR A 196 -4.98 2.81 0.19
C TYR A 196 -3.64 2.82 0.92
N TYR A 197 -2.65 2.26 0.28
CA TYR A 197 -1.27 2.22 0.75
C TYR A 197 -0.29 2.27 -0.42
N CYS A 198 0.95 2.57 -0.13
CA CYS A 198 2.07 2.48 -1.06
C CYS A 198 3.40 2.38 -0.32
N LEU A 199 4.47 2.15 -1.06
CA LEU A 199 5.83 2.23 -0.57
C LEU A 199 6.51 3.43 -1.23
N SER A 200 7.23 4.26 -0.46
CA SER A 200 7.99 5.36 -1.02
C SER A 200 9.17 4.83 -1.84
N GLY A 201 9.40 5.45 -2.99
CA GLY A 201 10.56 5.15 -3.84
C GLY A 201 11.88 5.67 -3.26
N PRO A 202 13.03 5.31 -3.84
CA PRO A 202 14.34 5.83 -3.41
C PRO A 202 14.46 7.36 -3.49
N ASP A 203 13.64 8.01 -4.31
CA ASP A 203 13.53 9.47 -4.39
C ASP A 203 12.56 10.05 -3.34
N GLY A 204 12.01 9.20 -2.49
CA GLY A 204 11.05 9.53 -1.44
C GLY A 204 9.63 9.75 -1.92
N LYS A 205 9.36 9.72 -3.23
CA LYS A 205 8.00 9.96 -3.73
C LYS A 205 7.07 8.82 -3.44
N PHE A 206 5.81 9.17 -3.17
CA PHE A 206 4.74 8.23 -3.00
C PHE A 206 3.42 8.73 -3.59
N VAL A 207 2.53 7.81 -3.93
CA VAL A 207 1.18 8.10 -4.41
C VAL A 207 0.21 7.04 -3.86
N ILE A 208 -0.81 7.48 -3.13
CA ILE A 208 -1.98 6.66 -2.80
C ILE A 208 -3.10 7.05 -3.76
N LYS A 209 -3.55 6.12 -4.58
CA LYS A 209 -4.46 6.39 -5.69
C LYS A 209 -5.93 6.23 -5.33
N ASN A 210 -6.76 7.01 -6.04
CA ASN A 210 -8.22 6.84 -6.05
C ASN A 210 -8.86 6.86 -4.65
N VAL A 211 -8.38 7.73 -3.78
CA VAL A 211 -8.92 7.91 -2.43
C VAL A 211 -10.28 8.59 -2.50
N PRO A 212 -11.34 8.01 -1.95
CA PRO A 212 -12.66 8.65 -1.88
C PRO A 212 -12.59 9.96 -1.08
N PRO A 213 -13.49 10.91 -1.34
CA PRO A 213 -13.60 12.10 -0.51
C PRO A 213 -13.89 11.75 0.95
N GLY A 214 -13.18 12.39 1.85
CA GLY A 214 -13.29 12.13 3.30
C GLY A 214 -12.16 12.74 4.11
N ASN A 215 -12.23 12.53 5.42
CA ASN A 215 -11.18 12.93 6.36
C ASN A 215 -10.38 11.70 6.78
N TYR A 216 -9.09 11.77 6.57
CA TYR A 216 -8.18 10.66 6.80
C TYR A 216 -6.97 11.08 7.63
N THR A 217 -6.28 10.10 8.16
CA THR A 217 -4.94 10.22 8.69
C THR A 217 -3.99 9.48 7.75
N VAL A 218 -3.05 10.20 7.16
CA VAL A 218 -1.94 9.59 6.41
C VAL A 218 -0.89 9.16 7.42
N VAL A 219 -0.51 7.89 7.34
CA VAL A 219 0.50 7.26 8.19
C VAL A 219 1.71 6.94 7.34
N ALA A 220 2.89 7.42 7.72
CA ALA A 220 4.17 7.04 7.14
C ALA A 220 4.97 6.28 8.20
N ASP A 221 5.28 5.01 7.95
CA ASP A 221 5.97 4.14 8.91
C ASP A 221 7.26 3.57 8.31
N HIS A 222 8.38 3.88 8.92
CA HIS A 222 9.67 3.35 8.58
C HIS A 222 10.16 2.39 9.66
N ARG A 223 10.49 1.15 9.26
CA ARG A 223 10.81 0.04 10.17
C ARG A 223 11.82 0.37 11.27
N LYS A 224 12.75 1.30 11.05
CA LYS A 224 13.77 1.71 12.02
C LYS A 224 13.46 3.01 12.76
N LEU A 225 12.69 3.91 12.13
CA LEU A 225 12.42 5.24 12.69
C LEU A 225 10.99 5.39 13.23
N GLY A 226 10.15 4.36 13.01
CA GLY A 226 8.77 4.35 13.48
C GLY A 226 7.81 5.17 12.64
N GLU A 227 6.68 5.50 13.23
CA GLU A 227 5.52 6.10 12.58
C GLU A 227 5.50 7.62 12.71
N GLN A 228 5.05 8.30 11.65
CA GLN A 228 4.60 9.68 11.63
C GLN A 228 3.20 9.76 11.03
N VAL A 229 2.38 10.68 11.51
CA VAL A 229 1.00 10.82 11.07
C VAL A 229 0.67 12.26 10.73
N GLN A 230 -0.18 12.46 9.71
CA GLN A 230 -0.72 13.77 9.35
C GLN A 230 -2.20 13.64 8.96
N PRO A 231 -3.07 14.52 9.47
CA PRO A 231 -4.45 14.58 9.02
C PRO A 231 -4.53 15.13 7.60
N VAL A 232 -5.49 14.66 6.83
CA VAL A 232 -5.76 15.14 5.47
C VAL A 232 -7.26 15.10 5.18
N GLU A 233 -7.75 16.14 4.51
CA GLU A 233 -9.07 16.16 3.90
C GLU A 233 -8.92 15.93 2.40
N VAL A 234 -9.58 14.89 1.88
CA VAL A 234 -9.64 14.58 0.45
C VAL A 234 -11.00 15.03 -0.08
N ALA A 235 -11.01 15.87 -1.11
CA ALA A 235 -12.20 16.33 -1.80
C ALA A 235 -12.17 15.85 -3.28
N ASP A 236 -12.19 16.78 -4.23
CA ASP A 236 -12.26 16.50 -5.68
C ASP A 236 -10.93 16.69 -6.42
N LYS A 237 -9.86 17.00 -5.69
CA LYS A 237 -8.51 17.28 -6.23
C LYS A 237 -7.45 16.55 -5.42
N ASP A 238 -6.36 16.24 -6.11
CA ASP A 238 -5.19 15.64 -5.49
C ASP A 238 -4.67 16.49 -4.34
N VAL A 239 -4.25 15.81 -3.27
CA VAL A 239 -3.74 16.44 -2.06
C VAL A 239 -2.28 16.07 -1.87
N THR A 240 -1.46 17.06 -1.49
CA THR A 240 -0.05 16.83 -1.21
C THR A 240 0.20 16.73 0.29
N VAL A 241 0.86 15.64 0.72
CA VAL A 241 1.27 15.38 2.10
C VAL A 241 2.75 14.99 2.10
N ASN A 242 3.59 15.69 2.88
CA ASN A 242 5.01 15.40 2.94
C ASN A 242 5.42 15.01 4.35
N PHE A 243 6.37 14.09 4.47
CA PHE A 243 6.92 13.64 5.75
C PHE A 243 8.42 13.93 5.83
N THR A 244 8.91 14.27 7.02
CA THR A 244 10.33 14.44 7.27
C THR A 244 10.73 13.62 8.48
N PHE A 245 11.50 12.57 8.24
CA PHE A 245 12.10 11.76 9.29
C PHE A 245 13.43 12.36 9.72
N HIS A 246 13.78 12.20 10.98
CA HIS A 246 15.03 12.67 11.55
C HIS A 246 15.79 11.49 12.15
N VAL A 247 17.06 11.36 11.82
CA VAL A 247 17.99 10.51 12.57
C VAL A 247 18.69 11.36 13.64
N LYS A 248 18.84 10.75 14.80
CA LYS A 248 19.48 11.40 15.96
C LYS A 248 21.00 11.31 15.87
#